data_a1d09d5c49ae198d4e701e698318ee7d
#
_entry.id   a1d09d5c49ae198d4e701e698318ee7d
#
_cell.length_a   1.000
_cell.length_b   1.000
_cell.length_c   1.000
_cell.angle_alpha   90.00
_cell.angle_beta   90.00
_cell.angle_gamma   90.00
#
_symmetry.space_group_name_H-M   'P 1'
#
loop_
_entity.id
_entity.type
_entity.pdbx_description
1 polymer ?
#
loop_
_entity_poly.entity_id
_entity_poly.type
_entity_poly.pdbx_seq_one_letter_code
_entity_poly.pdbx_strand_id
1 'polypeptide(L)'
;GDCIVTEELVTAAGGPQFTNGVLMTFGQDPRTLPDGKAVIEKFRASGFEPEGYTLYAYASIQAIAAAWNAAGTDNAKASDWLKSHDVETVMGKKAWDGKGDLKVSDYVVYQWDDKGKYHQL
;
A
#
# COMPACT_ATOMS: atom_id res chain seq x y z
N GLY A 1 -9.90 -7.42 -8.78
CA GLY A 1 -8.96 -7.96 -7.79
C GLY A 1 -7.73 -7.08 -7.64
N ASP A 2 -7.08 -7.17 -6.50
CA ASP A 2 -5.95 -6.33 -6.09
C ASP A 2 -4.59 -6.80 -6.66
N CYS A 3 -4.47 -8.07 -7.04
CA CYS A 3 -3.25 -8.63 -7.64
C CYS A 3 -2.93 -8.11 -9.04
N ILE A 4 -3.82 -7.32 -9.65
CA ILE A 4 -3.66 -6.78 -11.01
C ILE A 4 -3.27 -5.29 -11.02
N VAL A 5 -2.79 -4.74 -9.89
CA VAL A 5 -2.36 -3.35 -9.75
C VAL A 5 -0.86 -3.23 -10.07
N THR A 6 -0.44 -3.82 -11.17
CA THR A 6 0.94 -3.77 -11.68
C THR A 6 0.95 -3.75 -13.20
N GLU A 7 1.98 -3.14 -13.80
CA GLU A 7 2.13 -3.11 -15.26
C GLU A 7 2.34 -4.51 -15.88
N GLU A 8 2.67 -5.50 -15.06
CA GLU A 8 2.76 -6.90 -15.49
C GLU A 8 1.43 -7.44 -16.05
N LEU A 9 0.29 -6.91 -15.59
CA LEU A 9 -1.01 -7.27 -16.15
C LEU A 9 -1.06 -7.00 -17.66
N VAL A 10 -0.59 -5.82 -18.08
CA VAL A 10 -0.62 -5.41 -19.48
C VAL A 10 0.27 -6.32 -20.33
N THR A 11 1.46 -6.64 -19.83
CA THR A 11 2.41 -7.55 -20.50
C THR A 11 1.83 -8.96 -20.61
N ALA A 12 1.28 -9.48 -19.50
CA ALA A 12 0.70 -10.84 -19.47
C ALA A 12 -0.54 -10.96 -20.34
N ALA A 13 -1.32 -9.90 -20.48
CA ALA A 13 -2.50 -9.86 -21.35
C ALA A 13 -2.15 -9.77 -22.85
N GLY A 14 -0.91 -9.42 -23.21
CA GLY A 14 -0.49 -9.24 -24.58
C GLY A 14 -0.67 -7.82 -25.11
N GLY A 15 -0.87 -6.85 -24.25
CA GLY A 15 -0.90 -5.42 -24.58
C GLY A 15 -2.10 -4.65 -24.02
N PRO A 16 -2.04 -3.32 -24.08
CA PRO A 16 -3.03 -2.45 -23.46
C PRO A 16 -4.43 -2.58 -24.07
N GLN A 17 -4.56 -2.99 -25.32
CA GLN A 17 -5.84 -3.21 -25.97
C GLN A 17 -6.70 -4.28 -25.28
N PHE A 18 -6.08 -5.20 -24.53
CA PHE A 18 -6.77 -6.26 -23.80
C PHE A 18 -7.06 -5.87 -22.33
N THR A 19 -6.45 -4.80 -21.83
CA THR A 19 -6.64 -4.32 -20.45
C THR A 19 -7.45 -3.03 -20.38
N ASN A 20 -7.61 -2.32 -21.48
CA ASN A 20 -8.37 -1.07 -21.52
C ASN A 20 -9.80 -1.26 -20.98
N GLY A 21 -10.20 -0.40 -20.04
CA GLY A 21 -11.51 -0.45 -19.39
C GLY A 21 -11.63 -1.46 -18.25
N VAL A 22 -10.61 -2.29 -17.98
CA VAL A 22 -10.63 -3.22 -16.84
C VAL A 22 -10.67 -2.44 -15.54
N LEU A 23 -11.64 -2.76 -14.69
CA LEU A 23 -11.79 -2.19 -13.36
C LEU A 23 -11.11 -3.07 -12.31
N MET A 24 -10.52 -2.42 -11.32
CA MET A 24 -9.93 -3.08 -10.17
C MET A 24 -10.15 -2.26 -8.90
N THR A 25 -10.14 -2.94 -7.76
CA THR A 25 -10.20 -2.32 -6.44
C THR A 25 -8.89 -2.56 -5.70
N PHE A 26 -8.37 -1.51 -5.10
CA PHE A 26 -7.16 -1.57 -4.28
C PHE A 26 -7.16 -0.39 -3.30
N GLY A 27 -6.24 -0.35 -2.37
CA GLY A 27 -6.03 0.83 -1.55
C GLY A 27 -5.51 2.01 -2.39
N GLN A 28 -5.61 3.22 -1.86
CA GLN A 28 -5.06 4.42 -2.50
C GLN A 28 -3.59 4.19 -2.88
N ASP A 29 -3.18 4.65 -4.06
CA ASP A 29 -1.79 4.52 -4.51
C ASP A 29 -0.85 5.30 -3.56
N PRO A 30 -0.03 4.60 -2.77
CA PRO A 30 0.81 5.25 -1.77
C PRO A 30 1.91 6.12 -2.37
N ARG A 31 2.19 5.98 -3.67
CA ARG A 31 3.15 6.82 -4.40
C ARG A 31 2.67 8.27 -4.53
N THR A 32 1.37 8.52 -4.33
CA THR A 32 0.78 9.87 -4.33
C THR A 32 0.82 10.53 -2.96
N LEU A 33 1.17 9.80 -1.90
CA LEU A 33 1.18 10.31 -0.54
C LEU A 33 2.52 11.01 -0.22
N PRO A 34 2.48 12.18 0.45
CA PRO A 34 3.68 12.93 0.76
C PRO A 34 4.63 12.19 1.71
N ASP A 35 4.10 11.40 2.64
CA ASP A 35 4.87 10.69 3.66
C ASP A 35 5.78 9.59 3.08
N GLY A 36 5.42 9.06 1.90
CA GLY A 36 6.20 8.05 1.18
C GLY A 36 7.35 8.59 0.33
N LYS A 37 7.39 9.89 0.05
CA LYS A 37 8.26 10.48 -0.98
C LYS A 37 9.73 10.06 -0.87
N ALA A 38 10.33 10.18 0.30
CA ALA A 38 11.75 9.86 0.50
C ALA A 38 12.07 8.37 0.28
N VAL A 39 11.14 7.49 0.64
CA VAL A 39 11.29 6.03 0.44
C VAL A 39 11.09 5.67 -1.02
N ILE A 40 10.11 6.29 -1.69
CA ILE A 40 9.86 6.11 -3.13
C ILE A 40 11.11 6.51 -3.94
N GLU A 41 11.72 7.65 -3.62
CA GLU A 41 12.95 8.11 -4.27
C GLU A 41 14.12 7.13 -4.10
N LYS A 42 14.24 6.50 -2.92
CA LYS A 42 15.25 5.45 -2.69
C LYS A 42 15.02 4.21 -3.54
N PHE A 43 13.77 3.75 -3.65
CA PHE A 43 13.43 2.62 -4.52
C PHE A 43 13.75 2.95 -5.99
N ARG A 44 13.34 4.11 -6.47
CA ARG A 44 13.60 4.55 -7.85
C ARG A 44 15.09 4.70 -8.15
N ALA A 45 15.86 5.21 -7.19
CA ALA A 45 17.32 5.31 -7.32
C ALA A 45 18.00 3.93 -7.43
N SER A 46 17.39 2.88 -6.91
CA SER A 46 17.85 1.49 -7.09
C SER A 46 17.33 0.81 -8.37
N GLY A 47 16.60 1.55 -9.21
CA GLY A 47 15.99 1.01 -10.44
C GLY A 47 14.68 0.26 -10.25
N PHE A 48 14.04 0.41 -9.09
CA PHE A 48 12.79 -0.29 -8.76
C PHE A 48 11.64 0.70 -8.56
N GLU A 49 10.55 0.54 -9.32
CA GLU A 49 9.30 1.28 -9.09
C GLU A 49 8.46 0.58 -8.03
N PRO A 50 8.16 1.24 -6.88
CA PRO A 50 7.45 0.62 -5.77
C PRO A 50 5.94 0.55 -6.00
N GLU A 51 5.50 -0.32 -6.90
CA GLU A 51 4.09 -0.58 -7.22
C GLU A 51 3.42 -1.58 -6.28
N GLY A 52 2.11 -1.71 -6.41
CA GLY A 52 1.30 -2.71 -5.72
C GLY A 52 1.51 -2.69 -4.21
N TYR A 53 1.91 -3.81 -3.66
CA TYR A 53 2.07 -4.00 -2.20
C TYR A 53 3.40 -3.50 -1.61
N THR A 54 4.33 -2.97 -2.41
CA THR A 54 5.68 -2.61 -1.94
C THR A 54 5.66 -1.67 -0.74
N LEU A 55 4.95 -0.55 -0.85
CA LEU A 55 4.88 0.44 0.25
C LEU A 55 3.96 -0.02 1.38
N TYR A 56 2.98 -0.87 1.11
CA TYR A 56 2.16 -1.53 2.15
C TYR A 56 3.01 -2.44 3.02
N ALA A 57 3.87 -3.26 2.42
CA ALA A 57 4.79 -4.12 3.16
C ALA A 57 5.78 -3.28 3.99
N TYR A 58 6.31 -2.19 3.41
CA TYR A 58 7.19 -1.27 4.13
C TYR A 58 6.47 -0.66 5.35
N ALA A 59 5.26 -0.14 5.17
CA ALA A 59 4.45 0.43 6.25
C ALA A 59 4.12 -0.60 7.35
N SER A 60 3.88 -1.85 6.98
CA SER A 60 3.64 -2.94 7.94
C SER A 60 4.84 -3.17 8.85
N ILE A 61 6.06 -3.15 8.29
CA ILE A 61 7.29 -3.26 9.09
C ILE A 61 7.48 -2.05 9.99
N GLN A 62 7.15 -0.82 9.53
CA GLN A 62 7.18 0.37 10.38
C GLN A 62 6.22 0.23 11.57
N ALA A 63 5.00 -0.26 11.34
CA ALA A 63 4.01 -0.47 12.41
C ALA A 63 4.48 -1.52 13.43
N ILE A 64 5.02 -2.65 12.96
CA ILE A 64 5.58 -3.69 13.84
C ILE A 64 6.76 -3.16 14.66
N ALA A 65 7.67 -2.44 14.01
CA ALA A 65 8.83 -1.86 14.70
C ALA A 65 8.41 -0.83 15.76
N ALA A 66 7.43 0.01 15.47
CA ALA A 66 6.89 0.97 16.44
C ALA A 66 6.30 0.25 17.67
N ALA A 67 5.50 -0.79 17.42
CA ALA A 67 4.89 -1.57 18.50
C ALA A 67 5.95 -2.30 19.36
N TRP A 68 6.95 -2.93 18.74
CA TRP A 68 8.03 -3.60 19.46
C TRP A 68 8.92 -2.63 20.25
N ASN A 69 9.18 -1.45 19.73
CA ASN A 69 9.92 -0.42 20.44
C ASN A 69 9.17 0.09 21.68
N ALA A 70 7.84 0.16 21.60
CA ALA A 70 7.01 0.68 22.67
C ALA A 70 6.61 -0.38 23.71
N ALA A 71 6.24 -1.58 23.27
CA ALA A 71 5.63 -2.64 24.08
C ALA A 71 6.51 -3.88 24.27
N GLY A 72 7.71 -3.92 23.63
CA GLY A 72 8.58 -5.09 23.60
C GLY A 72 8.16 -6.10 22.55
N THR A 73 8.93 -7.18 22.41
CA THR A 73 8.76 -8.20 21.35
C THR A 73 7.72 -9.27 21.69
N ASP A 74 6.97 -9.11 22.75
CA ASP A 74 5.79 -9.95 23.04
C ASP A 74 4.66 -9.60 22.07
N ASN A 75 4.25 -10.56 21.26
CA ASN A 75 3.29 -10.33 20.17
C ASN A 75 1.90 -9.88 20.66
N ALA A 76 1.45 -10.38 21.82
CA ALA A 76 0.16 -9.99 22.39
C ALA A 76 0.20 -8.52 22.82
N LYS A 77 1.24 -8.11 23.55
CA LYS A 77 1.44 -6.72 23.98
C LYS A 77 1.60 -5.76 22.79
N ALA A 78 2.37 -6.15 21.77
CA ALA A 78 2.54 -5.37 20.57
C ALA A 78 1.22 -5.20 19.79
N SER A 79 0.41 -6.25 19.70
CA SER A 79 -0.93 -6.20 19.09
C SER A 79 -1.87 -5.26 19.87
N ASP A 80 -1.90 -5.38 21.18
CA ASP A 80 -2.75 -4.53 22.04
C ASP A 80 -2.31 -3.06 21.97
N TRP A 81 -1.00 -2.82 21.85
CA TRP A 81 -0.47 -1.48 21.66
C TRP A 81 -0.95 -0.88 20.34
N LEU A 82 -0.87 -1.62 19.22
CA LEU A 82 -1.33 -1.17 17.91
C LEU A 82 -2.82 -0.84 17.88
N LYS A 83 -3.66 -1.60 18.60
CA LYS A 83 -5.11 -1.34 18.69
C LYS A 83 -5.46 -0.05 19.46
N SER A 84 -4.52 0.50 20.21
CA SER A 84 -4.72 1.68 21.07
C SER A 84 -3.88 2.90 20.65
N HIS A 85 -2.98 2.77 19.68
CA HIS A 85 -2.09 3.85 19.27
C HIS A 85 -2.08 4.01 17.75
N ASP A 86 -1.96 5.27 17.32
CA ASP A 86 -1.72 5.60 15.92
C ASP A 86 -0.23 5.46 15.60
N VAL A 87 0.08 5.08 14.35
CA VAL A 87 1.46 4.91 13.89
C VAL A 87 1.67 5.73 12.61
N GLU A 88 2.70 6.55 12.59
CA GLU A 88 3.15 7.24 11.38
C GLU A 88 3.90 6.25 10.47
N THR A 89 3.49 6.18 9.21
CA THR A 89 4.08 5.30 8.21
C THR A 89 4.31 6.02 6.89
N VAL A 90 5.01 5.38 5.95
CA VAL A 90 5.14 5.88 4.56
C VAL A 90 3.80 6.01 3.84
N MET A 91 2.74 5.44 4.41
CA MET A 91 1.37 5.55 3.92
C MET A 91 0.52 6.52 4.76
N GLY A 92 1.15 7.44 5.48
CA GLY A 92 0.50 8.32 6.44
C GLY A 92 0.20 7.63 7.77
N LYS A 93 -0.53 8.34 8.61
CA LYS A 93 -0.95 7.86 9.91
C LYS A 93 -1.95 6.71 9.78
N LYS A 94 -1.66 5.59 10.44
CA LYS A 94 -2.52 4.41 10.50
C LYS A 94 -2.98 4.14 11.93
N ALA A 95 -4.22 3.72 12.05
CA ALA A 95 -4.85 3.36 13.33
C ALA A 95 -5.73 2.13 13.14
N TRP A 96 -5.77 1.27 14.16
CA TRP A 96 -6.54 0.03 14.14
C TRP A 96 -7.60 0.04 15.23
N ASP A 97 -8.70 -0.63 14.98
CA ASP A 97 -9.76 -0.85 15.96
C ASP A 97 -9.44 -2.03 16.91
N GLY A 98 -10.34 -2.32 17.86
CA GLY A 98 -10.16 -3.42 18.80
C GLY A 98 -10.12 -4.80 18.16
N LYS A 99 -10.65 -4.95 16.95
CA LYS A 99 -10.59 -6.19 16.15
C LYS A 99 -9.27 -6.32 15.41
N GLY A 100 -8.61 -5.18 15.07
CA GLY A 100 -7.37 -5.11 14.30
C GLY A 100 -7.59 -4.67 12.86
N ASP A 101 -8.78 -4.23 12.49
CA ASP A 101 -9.04 -3.63 11.18
C ASP A 101 -8.61 -2.16 11.17
N LEU A 102 -8.22 -1.63 10.01
CA LEU A 102 -7.97 -0.20 9.87
C LEU A 102 -9.25 0.59 10.19
N LYS A 103 -9.14 1.62 11.03
CA LYS A 103 -10.27 2.50 11.37
C LYS A 103 -10.82 3.28 10.18
N VAL A 104 -9.97 3.54 9.18
CA VAL A 104 -10.35 4.22 7.95
C VAL A 104 -9.94 3.34 6.78
N SER A 105 -10.93 2.93 5.98
CA SER A 105 -10.68 2.22 4.73
C SER A 105 -10.19 3.21 3.67
N ASP A 106 -9.15 2.85 2.96
CA ASP A 106 -8.58 3.61 1.85
C ASP A 106 -8.76 2.90 0.49
N TYR A 107 -9.66 1.92 0.41
CA TYR A 107 -9.97 1.22 -0.83
C TYR A 107 -10.67 2.14 -1.83
N VAL A 108 -10.17 2.15 -3.06
CA VAL A 108 -10.66 2.93 -4.18
C VAL A 108 -10.80 2.06 -5.43
N VAL A 109 -11.47 2.58 -6.45
CA VAL A 109 -11.60 1.92 -7.77
C VAL A 109 -10.62 2.53 -8.74
N TYR A 110 -9.94 1.69 -9.49
CA TYR A 110 -9.07 2.07 -10.60
C TYR A 110 -9.59 1.51 -11.91
N GLN A 111 -9.21 2.17 -13.00
CA GLN A 111 -9.44 1.71 -14.37
C GLN A 111 -8.15 1.75 -15.17
N TRP A 112 -7.89 0.70 -15.93
CA TRP A 112 -6.83 0.65 -16.94
C TRP A 112 -7.24 1.42 -18.19
N ASP A 113 -6.33 2.18 -18.75
CA ASP A 113 -6.52 2.94 -19.99
C ASP A 113 -5.94 2.24 -21.22
N ASP A 114 -6.12 2.86 -22.39
CA ASP A 114 -5.63 2.39 -23.68
C ASP A 114 -4.10 2.47 -23.84
N LYS A 115 -3.40 3.10 -22.90
CA LYS A 115 -1.94 3.21 -22.87
C LYS A 115 -1.29 2.21 -21.91
N GLY A 116 -2.09 1.35 -21.28
CA GLY A 116 -1.60 0.39 -20.29
C GLY A 116 -1.19 1.04 -18.97
N LYS A 117 -1.86 2.13 -18.62
CA LYS A 117 -1.75 2.79 -17.31
C LYS A 117 -3.08 2.69 -16.59
N TYR A 118 -3.03 2.71 -15.27
CA TYR A 118 -4.26 2.75 -14.46
C TYR A 118 -4.35 4.07 -13.71
N HIS A 119 -5.57 4.52 -13.48
CA HIS A 119 -5.88 5.73 -12.75
C HIS A 119 -7.08 5.50 -11.83
N GLN A 120 -7.11 6.22 -10.73
CA GLN A 120 -8.23 6.21 -9.80
C GLN A 120 -9.44 6.90 -10.43
N LEU A 121 -10.63 6.33 -10.27
CA LEU A 121 -11.91 6.91 -10.67
C LEU A 121 -12.45 7.88 -9.62
#